data_7c0547b76294566afdd3b22c37a2735f
#
_entry.id   7c0547b76294566afdd3b22c37a2735f
#
_cell.length_a   1.000
_cell.length_b   1.000
_cell.length_c   1.000
_cell.angle_alpha   90.00
_cell.angle_beta   90.00
_cell.angle_gamma   90.00
#
_symmetry.space_group_name_H-M   'P 1'
#
loop_
_entity.id
_entity.type
_entity.pdbx_description
1 polymer ?
#
loop_
_entity_poly.entity_id
_entity_poly.type
_entity_poly.pdbx_seq_one_letter_code
_entity_poly.pdbx_strand_id
1 'polypeptide(L)'
;MHSAVYNRTDAELARIKQLVPKFVHNASVAEAEKILVDRGALIIAGEPGVGKTTLGRMLLWLHMEQNWKVFVVDDLQEAMAVSTAGEKRLIFLDDFLGQISLTNELLGKVDQRLPVFLDRLRNNKDLRFILTTRLYLLNQAQIQSDKLSSPRVAASEMVLNVGVYTRIIKAKVVFNHIYFSDLVDEEKAKLLDGDFFLKMIDHRSRAPRTGRSSSQVRTSQ
;
A
#
# COMPACT_ATOMS: atom_id res chain seq x y z
N MET A 1 22.23 -8.39 6.51
CA MET A 1 20.81 -8.51 6.15
C MET A 1 19.88 -8.13 7.30
N HIS A 2 19.93 -8.77 8.46
CA HIS A 2 19.05 -8.44 9.59
C HIS A 2 19.13 -6.99 10.07
N SER A 3 20.32 -6.39 10.22
CA SER A 3 20.46 -5.00 10.69
C SER A 3 19.79 -3.97 9.77
N ALA A 4 19.84 -4.15 8.46
CA ALA A 4 19.20 -3.25 7.50
C ALA A 4 17.65 -3.26 7.64
N VAL A 5 17.04 -4.43 7.80
CA VAL A 5 15.59 -4.55 8.01
C VAL A 5 15.19 -3.88 9.34
N TYR A 6 15.95 -4.08 10.42
CA TYR A 6 15.65 -3.44 11.72
C TYR A 6 15.76 -1.92 11.62
N ASN A 7 16.85 -1.37 11.07
CA ASN A 7 17.02 0.07 10.92
C ASN A 7 15.92 0.70 10.06
N ARG A 8 15.51 0.04 8.95
CA ARG A 8 14.40 0.48 8.10
C ARG A 8 13.08 0.45 8.87
N THR A 9 12.84 -0.62 9.62
CA THR A 9 11.63 -0.76 10.43
C THR A 9 11.55 0.36 11.47
N ASP A 10 12.62 0.63 12.21
CA ASP A 10 12.65 1.69 13.21
C ASP A 10 12.40 3.08 12.60
N ALA A 11 13.04 3.37 11.46
CA ALA A 11 12.82 4.61 10.73
C ALA A 11 11.36 4.76 10.26
N GLU A 12 10.75 3.67 9.81
CA GLU A 12 9.36 3.66 9.38
C GLU A 12 8.38 3.81 10.56
N LEU A 13 8.67 3.19 11.69
CA LEU A 13 7.88 3.35 12.91
C LEU A 13 7.90 4.80 13.44
N ALA A 14 9.02 5.49 13.32
CA ALA A 14 9.09 6.91 13.65
C ALA A 14 8.15 7.76 12.77
N ARG A 15 8.08 7.46 11.47
CA ARG A 15 7.14 8.10 10.53
C ARG A 15 5.69 7.78 10.84
N ILE A 16 5.40 6.54 11.21
CA ILE A 16 4.05 6.08 11.57
C ILE A 16 3.52 6.86 12.78
N LYS A 17 4.34 7.06 13.81
CA LYS A 17 3.95 7.85 15.00
C LYS A 17 3.50 9.27 14.65
N GLN A 18 4.12 9.90 13.65
CA GLN A 18 3.73 11.24 13.16
C GLN A 18 2.46 11.21 12.29
N LEU A 19 2.15 10.04 11.70
CA LEU A 19 0.99 9.85 10.83
C LEU A 19 -0.28 9.54 11.63
N VAL A 20 -0.18 8.80 12.74
CA VAL A 20 -1.32 8.33 13.54
C VAL A 20 -2.33 9.43 13.85
N PRO A 21 -1.95 10.63 14.37
CA PRO A 21 -2.93 11.67 14.68
C PRO A 21 -3.63 12.23 13.43
N LYS A 22 -2.99 12.15 12.26
CA LYS A 22 -3.51 12.68 10.99
C LYS A 22 -4.40 11.69 10.24
N PHE A 23 -4.39 10.43 10.65
CA PHE A 23 -5.09 9.36 9.94
C PHE A 23 -6.60 9.44 10.12
N VAL A 24 -7.34 9.23 9.04
CA VAL A 24 -8.80 9.16 9.03
C VAL A 24 -9.25 7.72 8.84
N HIS A 25 -9.80 7.13 9.90
CA HIS A 25 -10.39 5.80 9.83
C HIS A 25 -11.55 5.78 8.84
N ASN A 26 -11.57 4.78 7.98
CA ASN A 26 -12.62 4.56 6.99
C ASN A 26 -12.85 3.05 6.80
N ALA A 27 -13.84 2.69 5.99
CA ALA A 27 -14.23 1.30 5.76
C ALA A 27 -13.08 0.40 5.27
N SER A 28 -12.11 0.96 4.54
CA SER A 28 -10.96 0.18 4.03
C SER A 28 -10.10 -0.41 5.14
N VAL A 29 -10.06 0.20 6.33
CA VAL A 29 -9.30 -0.35 7.48
C VAL A 29 -9.93 -1.65 7.94
N ALA A 30 -11.24 -1.65 8.18
CA ALA A 30 -11.96 -2.84 8.66
C ALA A 30 -11.94 -3.98 7.63
N GLU A 31 -12.06 -3.64 6.34
CA GLU A 31 -11.97 -4.60 5.25
C GLU A 31 -10.56 -5.19 5.14
N ALA A 32 -9.53 -4.34 5.24
CA ALA A 32 -8.12 -4.76 5.24
C ALA A 32 -7.81 -5.72 6.41
N GLU A 33 -8.25 -5.38 7.62
CA GLU A 33 -8.11 -6.22 8.81
C GLU A 33 -8.78 -7.57 8.61
N LYS A 34 -10.00 -7.60 8.09
CA LYS A 34 -10.73 -8.84 7.80
C LYS A 34 -9.96 -9.73 6.85
N ILE A 35 -9.51 -9.20 5.70
CA ILE A 35 -8.72 -9.97 4.72
C ILE A 35 -7.44 -10.51 5.38
N LEU A 36 -6.73 -9.67 6.13
CA LEU A 36 -5.46 -10.03 6.76
C LEU A 36 -5.62 -11.12 7.82
N VAL A 37 -6.71 -11.10 8.58
CA VAL A 37 -7.06 -12.14 9.56
C VAL A 37 -7.45 -13.45 8.87
N ASP A 38 -8.30 -13.37 7.84
CA ASP A 38 -8.89 -14.54 7.18
C ASP A 38 -7.87 -15.25 6.26
N ARG A 39 -6.97 -14.49 5.63
CA ARG A 39 -6.06 -14.98 4.58
C ARG A 39 -4.59 -14.98 4.96
N GLY A 40 -4.18 -14.32 6.03
CA GLY A 40 -2.79 -14.14 6.42
C GLY A 40 -2.01 -13.16 5.54
N ALA A 41 -2.56 -12.75 4.39
CA ALA A 41 -1.94 -11.82 3.46
C ALA A 41 -2.94 -10.78 2.95
N LEU A 42 -2.45 -9.56 2.69
CA LEU A 42 -3.21 -8.44 2.14
C LEU A 42 -2.42 -7.76 1.04
N ILE A 43 -3.01 -7.65 -0.14
CA ILE A 43 -2.48 -6.90 -1.28
C ILE A 43 -3.30 -5.61 -1.43
N ILE A 44 -2.72 -4.48 -1.05
CA ILE A 44 -3.37 -3.17 -1.19
C ILE A 44 -3.06 -2.62 -2.58
N ALA A 45 -4.05 -2.64 -3.45
CA ALA A 45 -3.93 -2.15 -4.81
C ALA A 45 -4.69 -0.83 -5.02
N GLY A 46 -4.27 -0.01 -5.98
CA GLY A 46 -4.95 1.24 -6.33
C GLY A 46 -4.08 2.21 -7.11
N GLU A 47 -4.68 3.31 -7.54
CA GLU A 47 -4.00 4.38 -8.26
C GLU A 47 -2.92 5.07 -7.41
N PRO A 48 -1.92 5.74 -8.02
CA PRO A 48 -0.97 6.56 -7.30
C PRO A 48 -1.68 7.63 -6.44
N GLY A 49 -1.21 7.84 -5.20
CA GLY A 49 -1.73 8.89 -4.32
C GLY A 49 -3.02 8.56 -3.57
N VAL A 50 -3.63 7.37 -3.73
CA VAL A 50 -4.87 7.00 -3.01
C VAL A 50 -4.69 6.57 -1.56
N GLY A 51 -3.46 6.60 -1.03
CA GLY A 51 -3.21 6.30 0.39
C GLY A 51 -2.89 4.84 0.71
N LYS A 52 -2.46 4.02 -0.27
CA LYS A 52 -2.07 2.60 -0.06
C LYS A 52 -1.02 2.43 1.04
N THR A 53 0.10 3.13 0.90
CA THR A 53 1.19 3.12 1.90
C THR A 53 0.71 3.59 3.27
N THR A 54 -0.15 4.62 3.30
CA THR A 54 -0.75 5.14 4.54
C THR A 54 -1.60 4.07 5.23
N LEU A 55 -2.44 3.35 4.49
CA LEU A 55 -3.23 2.25 5.01
C LEU A 55 -2.33 1.12 5.55
N GLY A 56 -1.31 0.72 4.79
CA GLY A 56 -0.33 -0.28 5.23
C GLY A 56 0.35 0.11 6.54
N ARG A 57 0.80 1.36 6.67
CA ARG A 57 1.39 1.92 7.88
C ARG A 57 0.46 1.88 9.08
N MET A 58 -0.81 2.20 8.88
CA MET A 58 -1.79 2.15 9.97
C MET A 58 -2.08 0.72 10.42
N LEU A 59 -2.09 -0.25 9.50
CA LEU A 59 -2.20 -1.65 9.86
C LEU A 59 -0.99 -2.14 10.65
N LEU A 60 0.23 -1.69 10.33
CA LEU A 60 1.41 -1.96 11.16
C LEU A 60 1.23 -1.44 12.58
N TRP A 61 0.77 -0.18 12.73
CA TRP A 61 0.52 0.40 14.04
C TRP A 61 -0.51 -0.39 14.85
N LEU A 62 -1.65 -0.72 14.26
CA LEU A 62 -2.71 -1.49 14.91
C LEU A 62 -2.23 -2.87 15.38
N HIS A 63 -1.37 -3.52 14.60
CA HIS A 63 -0.80 -4.82 14.96
C HIS A 63 0.26 -4.71 16.07
N MET A 64 1.05 -3.64 16.09
CA MET A 64 1.98 -3.39 17.19
C MET A 64 1.26 -3.25 18.53
N GLU A 65 0.12 -2.54 18.56
CA GLU A 65 -0.73 -2.43 19.74
C GLU A 65 -1.28 -3.80 20.21
N GLN A 66 -1.31 -4.79 19.30
CA GLN A 66 -1.70 -6.18 19.55
C GLN A 66 -0.50 -7.11 19.80
N ASN A 67 0.67 -6.56 20.12
CA ASN A 67 1.92 -7.30 20.39
C ASN A 67 2.45 -8.12 19.18
N TRP A 68 2.20 -7.67 17.95
CA TRP A 68 2.88 -8.21 16.77
C TRP A 68 4.24 -7.53 16.59
N LYS A 69 5.27 -8.31 16.28
CA LYS A 69 6.53 -7.74 15.76
C LYS A 69 6.35 -7.37 14.30
N VAL A 70 6.64 -6.12 13.97
CA VAL A 70 6.51 -5.61 12.60
C VAL A 70 7.87 -5.54 11.93
N PHE A 71 7.90 -5.80 10.62
CA PHE A 71 9.10 -5.75 9.79
C PHE A 71 8.78 -5.04 8.48
N VAL A 72 9.57 -4.04 8.14
CA VAL A 72 9.50 -3.34 6.85
C VAL A 72 10.64 -3.84 5.97
N VAL A 73 10.29 -4.39 4.82
CA VAL A 73 11.23 -5.05 3.91
C VAL A 73 11.19 -4.43 2.53
N ASP A 74 12.29 -4.55 1.77
CA ASP A 74 12.40 -4.02 0.40
C ASP A 74 12.06 -5.05 -0.66
N ASP A 75 12.17 -6.34 -0.34
CA ASP A 75 11.91 -7.42 -1.30
C ASP A 75 11.36 -8.69 -0.64
N LEU A 76 10.94 -9.64 -1.49
CA LEU A 76 10.42 -10.94 -1.04
C LEU A 76 11.49 -11.81 -0.39
N GLN A 77 12.77 -11.64 -0.69
CA GLN A 77 13.85 -12.41 -0.09
C GLN A 77 14.03 -12.00 1.38
N GLU A 78 14.00 -10.70 1.66
CA GLU A 78 13.98 -10.19 3.04
C GLU A 78 12.72 -10.64 3.78
N ALA A 79 11.53 -10.59 3.12
CA ALA A 79 10.28 -11.07 3.71
C ALA A 79 10.37 -12.55 4.13
N MET A 80 10.91 -13.38 3.28
CA MET A 80 11.15 -14.81 3.58
C MET A 80 12.15 -15.00 4.72
N ALA A 81 13.21 -14.19 4.77
CA ALA A 81 14.25 -14.27 5.80
C ALA A 81 13.74 -13.92 7.19
N VAL A 82 12.82 -12.94 7.31
CA VAL A 82 12.22 -12.54 8.58
C VAL A 82 10.97 -13.37 8.96
N SER A 83 10.48 -14.25 8.08
CA SER A 83 9.29 -15.08 8.29
C SER A 83 9.56 -16.35 9.10
N THR A 84 10.45 -16.29 10.10
CA THR A 84 10.77 -17.45 10.97
C THR A 84 9.67 -17.73 11.99
N ALA A 85 9.55 -18.99 12.43
CA ALA A 85 8.54 -19.42 13.38
C ALA A 85 8.83 -18.93 14.83
N GLY A 86 7.79 -18.87 15.65
CA GLY A 86 7.90 -18.72 17.11
C GLY A 86 7.39 -17.38 17.67
N GLU A 87 7.04 -16.42 16.85
CA GLU A 87 6.49 -15.12 17.28
C GLU A 87 5.48 -14.59 16.27
N LYS A 88 4.52 -13.79 16.76
CA LYS A 88 3.58 -13.08 15.88
C LYS A 88 4.32 -12.01 15.08
N ARG A 89 4.35 -12.15 13.76
CA ARG A 89 5.08 -11.25 12.84
C ARG A 89 4.19 -10.72 11.75
N LEU A 90 4.24 -9.42 11.56
CA LEU A 90 3.63 -8.74 10.43
C LEU A 90 4.73 -8.14 9.56
N ILE A 91 4.76 -8.53 8.30
CA ILE A 91 5.76 -8.10 7.32
C ILE A 91 5.09 -7.14 6.34
N PHE A 92 5.73 -6.01 6.05
CA PHE A 92 5.25 -4.99 5.13
C PHE A 92 6.24 -4.73 4.01
N LEU A 93 5.76 -4.86 2.78
CA LEU A 93 6.49 -4.57 1.55
C LEU A 93 5.76 -3.48 0.76
N ASP A 94 6.33 -2.28 0.73
CA ASP A 94 5.72 -1.13 0.06
C ASP A 94 6.14 -1.02 -1.41
N ASP A 95 5.21 -0.61 -2.28
CA ASP A 95 5.40 -0.36 -3.73
C ASP A 95 6.11 -1.51 -4.48
N PHE A 96 5.70 -2.72 -4.21
CA PHE A 96 6.37 -3.96 -4.65
C PHE A 96 6.71 -4.01 -6.15
N LEU A 97 5.84 -3.67 -7.04
CA LEU A 97 6.11 -3.70 -8.48
C LEU A 97 6.51 -2.33 -9.05
N GLY A 98 6.44 -1.26 -8.24
CA GLY A 98 6.78 0.09 -8.66
C GLY A 98 8.28 0.34 -8.75
N GLN A 99 9.08 -0.39 -7.96
CA GLN A 99 10.53 -0.32 -7.95
C GLN A 99 11.17 -1.20 -9.04
N ILE A 100 10.38 -2.11 -9.61
CA ILE A 100 10.82 -3.08 -10.60
C ILE A 100 10.45 -2.54 -11.97
N SER A 101 11.44 -2.13 -12.74
CA SER A 101 11.29 -2.04 -14.20
C SER A 101 10.85 -3.42 -14.68
N LEU A 102 9.65 -3.54 -15.28
CA LEU A 102 9.03 -4.82 -15.69
C LEU A 102 9.86 -5.50 -16.78
N THR A 103 11.03 -6.02 -16.41
CA THR A 103 11.76 -6.93 -17.25
C THR A 103 11.18 -8.32 -17.08
N ASN A 104 11.06 -9.09 -18.17
CA ASN A 104 10.53 -10.46 -18.16
C ASN A 104 11.25 -11.38 -17.15
N GLU A 105 12.50 -11.09 -16.83
CA GLU A 105 13.33 -11.83 -15.88
C GLU A 105 12.91 -11.64 -14.42
N LEU A 106 12.45 -10.45 -14.06
CA LEU A 106 11.98 -10.12 -12.72
C LEU A 106 10.54 -10.60 -12.49
N LEU A 107 9.70 -10.54 -13.52
CA LEU A 107 8.37 -11.15 -13.51
C LEU A 107 8.46 -12.66 -13.27
N GLY A 108 9.41 -13.36 -13.89
CA GLY A 108 9.65 -14.77 -13.66
C GLY A 108 10.06 -15.10 -12.21
N LYS A 109 10.81 -14.23 -11.54
CA LYS A 109 11.18 -14.41 -10.11
C LYS A 109 9.99 -14.16 -9.18
N VAL A 110 9.16 -13.19 -9.48
CA VAL A 110 7.90 -12.90 -8.75
C VAL A 110 6.94 -14.07 -8.92
N ASP A 111 6.81 -14.61 -10.12
CA ASP A 111 5.93 -15.71 -10.47
C ASP A 111 6.22 -17.00 -9.69
N GLN A 112 7.47 -17.24 -9.32
CA GLN A 112 7.85 -18.43 -8.59
C GLN A 112 7.81 -18.27 -7.06
N ARG A 113 8.21 -17.12 -6.54
CA ARG A 113 8.42 -16.91 -5.10
C ARG A 113 7.18 -16.43 -4.35
N LEU A 114 6.46 -15.48 -4.93
CA LEU A 114 5.29 -14.89 -4.27
C LEU A 114 4.19 -15.92 -4.00
N PRO A 115 3.77 -16.78 -4.97
CA PRO A 115 2.78 -17.81 -4.71
C PRO A 115 3.17 -18.78 -3.60
N VAL A 116 4.43 -19.22 -3.58
CA VAL A 116 4.94 -20.12 -2.53
C VAL A 116 4.91 -19.42 -1.16
N PHE A 117 5.24 -18.14 -1.11
CA PHE A 117 5.20 -17.37 0.13
C PHE A 117 3.76 -17.17 0.62
N LEU A 118 2.83 -16.84 -0.27
CA LEU A 118 1.41 -16.67 0.06
C LEU A 118 0.76 -17.98 0.55
N ASP A 119 1.10 -19.12 -0.05
CA ASP A 119 0.62 -20.43 0.41
C ASP A 119 1.12 -20.76 1.85
N ARG A 120 2.37 -20.42 2.14
CA ARG A 120 2.94 -20.58 3.49
C ARG A 120 2.22 -19.72 4.55
N LEU A 121 1.79 -18.51 4.20
CA LEU A 121 1.08 -17.62 5.12
C LEU A 121 -0.28 -18.16 5.54
N ARG A 122 -1.00 -18.82 4.65
CA ARG A 122 -2.33 -19.42 4.92
C ARG A 122 -2.30 -20.44 6.07
N ASN A 123 -1.20 -21.15 6.19
CA ASN A 123 -1.04 -22.22 7.18
C ASN A 123 -0.38 -21.74 8.47
N ASN A 124 -0.07 -20.43 8.59
CA ASN A 124 0.62 -19.88 9.76
C ASN A 124 -0.13 -18.67 10.33
N LYS A 125 -0.85 -18.87 11.43
CA LYS A 125 -1.64 -17.83 12.10
C LYS A 125 -0.81 -16.74 12.78
N ASP A 126 0.48 -17.01 13.03
CA ASP A 126 1.42 -16.09 13.65
C ASP A 126 2.24 -15.30 12.63
N LEU A 127 1.94 -15.45 11.34
CA LEU A 127 2.60 -14.74 10.27
C LEU A 127 1.57 -14.03 9.39
N ARG A 128 1.77 -12.72 9.20
CA ARG A 128 0.95 -11.87 8.32
C ARG A 128 1.83 -11.07 7.38
N PHE A 129 1.29 -10.78 6.20
CA PHE A 129 2.01 -10.06 5.15
C PHE A 129 1.12 -9.00 4.49
N ILE A 130 1.63 -7.78 4.40
CA ILE A 130 1.00 -6.68 3.68
C ILE A 130 1.91 -6.28 2.54
N LEU A 131 1.32 -6.18 1.36
CA LEU A 131 1.97 -5.77 0.12
C LEU A 131 1.20 -4.60 -0.48
N THR A 132 1.87 -3.50 -0.85
CA THR A 132 1.23 -2.45 -1.65
C THR A 132 1.72 -2.50 -3.09
N THR A 133 0.84 -2.21 -4.04
CA THR A 133 1.18 -2.17 -5.46
C THR A 133 0.23 -1.27 -6.26
N ARG A 134 0.58 -0.96 -7.50
CA ARG A 134 -0.29 -0.26 -8.43
C ARG A 134 -1.23 -1.25 -9.10
N LEU A 135 -2.50 -0.87 -9.24
CA LEU A 135 -3.53 -1.77 -9.76
C LEU A 135 -3.18 -2.35 -11.15
N TYR A 136 -2.66 -1.52 -12.06
CA TYR A 136 -2.30 -1.98 -13.41
C TYR A 136 -1.15 -2.99 -13.41
N LEU A 137 -0.19 -2.86 -12.48
CA LEU A 137 0.92 -3.81 -12.33
C LEU A 137 0.44 -5.16 -11.78
N LEU A 138 -0.50 -5.12 -10.83
CA LEU A 138 -1.12 -6.34 -10.31
C LEU A 138 -1.88 -7.08 -11.41
N ASN A 139 -2.70 -6.38 -12.19
CA ASN A 139 -3.45 -6.96 -13.30
C ASN A 139 -2.50 -7.57 -14.36
N GLN A 140 -1.40 -6.89 -14.68
CA GLN A 140 -0.40 -7.39 -15.61
C GLN A 140 0.29 -8.65 -15.07
N ALA A 141 0.66 -8.66 -13.79
CA ALA A 141 1.26 -9.83 -13.15
C ALA A 141 0.30 -11.03 -13.13
N GLN A 142 -0.99 -10.81 -12.87
CA GLN A 142 -2.01 -11.86 -12.89
C GLN A 142 -2.23 -12.45 -14.30
N ILE A 143 -2.20 -11.62 -15.34
CA ILE A 143 -2.33 -12.08 -16.73
C ILE A 143 -1.12 -12.93 -17.15
N GLN A 144 0.08 -12.56 -16.69
CA GLN A 144 1.33 -13.23 -17.07
C GLN A 144 1.67 -14.45 -16.20
N SER A 145 0.98 -14.63 -15.08
CA SER A 145 1.26 -15.68 -14.09
C SER A 145 0.06 -16.56 -13.84
N ASP A 146 0.07 -17.76 -14.42
CA ASP A 146 -0.92 -18.81 -14.15
C ASP A 146 -0.94 -19.20 -12.66
N LYS A 147 0.20 -19.09 -11.98
CA LYS A 147 0.34 -19.46 -10.56
C LYS A 147 -0.35 -18.45 -9.64
N LEU A 148 -0.25 -17.14 -9.92
CA LEU A 148 -0.96 -16.11 -9.16
C LEU A 148 -2.47 -16.17 -9.36
N SER A 149 -2.91 -16.61 -10.54
CA SER A 149 -4.31 -16.82 -10.89
C SER A 149 -4.85 -18.17 -10.40
N SER A 150 -3.99 -19.05 -9.86
CA SER A 150 -4.41 -20.38 -9.45
C SER A 150 -5.33 -20.36 -8.22
N PRO A 151 -6.34 -21.26 -8.13
CA PRO A 151 -7.21 -21.39 -6.96
C PRO A 151 -6.46 -21.67 -5.65
N ARG A 152 -5.27 -22.28 -5.73
CA ARG A 152 -4.44 -22.56 -4.56
C ARG A 152 -3.93 -21.28 -3.90
N VAL A 153 -3.49 -20.31 -4.67
CA VAL A 153 -2.97 -19.05 -4.15
C VAL A 153 -4.12 -18.10 -3.82
N ALA A 154 -5.21 -18.15 -4.62
CA ALA A 154 -6.38 -17.25 -4.51
C ALA A 154 -5.98 -15.79 -4.20
N ALA A 155 -4.94 -15.30 -4.92
CA ALA A 155 -4.40 -13.96 -4.69
C ALA A 155 -5.48 -12.88 -4.85
N SER A 156 -6.48 -13.12 -5.68
CA SER A 156 -7.64 -12.23 -5.84
C SER A 156 -8.44 -12.03 -4.56
N GLU A 157 -8.49 -13.02 -3.66
CA GLU A 157 -9.21 -12.95 -2.38
C GLU A 157 -8.42 -12.18 -1.31
N MET A 158 -7.15 -11.88 -1.57
CA MET A 158 -6.26 -11.11 -0.70
C MET A 158 -6.16 -9.64 -1.15
N VAL A 159 -6.82 -9.26 -2.25
CA VAL A 159 -6.70 -7.92 -2.84
C VAL A 159 -7.76 -6.99 -2.26
N LEU A 160 -7.29 -5.88 -1.71
CA LEU A 160 -8.10 -4.71 -1.38
C LEU A 160 -7.81 -3.59 -2.38
N ASN A 161 -8.83 -3.22 -3.16
CA ASN A 161 -8.75 -2.07 -4.04
C ASN A 161 -9.09 -0.79 -3.29
N VAL A 162 -8.09 0.03 -2.99
CA VAL A 162 -8.31 1.34 -2.40
C VAL A 162 -8.78 2.29 -3.48
N GLY A 163 -10.08 2.61 -3.44
CA GLY A 163 -10.72 3.55 -4.35
C GLY A 163 -10.47 5.02 -4.00
N VAL A 164 -11.08 5.91 -4.77
CA VAL A 164 -11.04 7.35 -4.50
C VAL A 164 -11.87 7.64 -3.25
N TYR A 165 -11.27 8.33 -2.29
CA TYR A 165 -11.97 8.77 -1.09
C TYR A 165 -13.18 9.65 -1.42
N THR A 166 -14.25 9.47 -0.66
CA THR A 166 -15.42 10.38 -0.72
C THR A 166 -14.98 11.80 -0.35
N ARG A 167 -15.76 12.81 -0.79
CA ARG A 167 -15.47 14.22 -0.46
C ARG A 167 -15.36 14.44 1.04
N ILE A 168 -16.17 13.76 1.84
CA ILE A 168 -16.15 13.84 3.32
C ILE A 168 -14.84 13.29 3.88
N ILE A 169 -14.36 12.13 3.40
CA ILE A 169 -13.09 11.57 3.85
C ILE A 169 -11.93 12.48 3.45
N LYS A 170 -11.92 13.02 2.23
CA LYS A 170 -10.92 13.99 1.78
C LYS A 170 -10.90 15.23 2.68
N ALA A 171 -12.07 15.77 3.02
CA ALA A 171 -12.19 16.91 3.93
C ALA A 171 -11.58 16.62 5.30
N LYS A 172 -11.88 15.45 5.88
CA LYS A 172 -11.29 15.03 7.16
C LYS A 172 -9.77 14.87 7.07
N VAL A 173 -9.27 14.29 5.98
CA VAL A 173 -7.82 14.13 5.75
C VAL A 173 -7.13 15.50 5.67
N VAL A 174 -7.65 16.43 4.87
CA VAL A 174 -7.11 17.80 4.74
C VAL A 174 -7.16 18.51 6.09
N PHE A 175 -8.31 18.45 6.79
CA PHE A 175 -8.47 19.04 8.11
C PHE A 175 -7.42 18.52 9.10
N ASN A 176 -7.26 17.18 9.24
CA ASN A 176 -6.29 16.60 10.16
C ASN A 176 -4.85 17.02 9.82
N HIS A 177 -4.49 17.10 8.54
CA HIS A 177 -3.16 17.54 8.14
C HIS A 177 -2.89 19.01 8.50
N ILE A 178 -3.88 19.89 8.36
CA ILE A 178 -3.77 21.30 8.77
C ILE A 178 -3.74 21.40 10.29
N TYR A 179 -4.66 20.74 10.99
CA TYR A 179 -4.80 20.80 12.44
C TYR A 179 -3.55 20.34 13.18
N PHE A 180 -2.98 19.20 12.76
CA PHE A 180 -1.77 18.60 13.34
C PHE A 180 -0.47 19.05 12.64
N SER A 181 -0.49 20.14 11.88
CA SER A 181 0.70 20.77 11.31
C SER A 181 1.37 21.71 12.33
N ASP A 182 2.61 22.07 12.05
CA ASP A 182 3.39 23.06 12.84
C ASP A 182 3.04 24.52 12.49
N LEU A 183 2.01 24.76 11.66
CA LEU A 183 1.54 26.09 11.31
C LEU A 183 0.95 26.81 12.53
N VAL A 184 1.10 28.14 12.59
CA VAL A 184 0.43 28.94 13.62
C VAL A 184 -1.08 29.02 13.38
N ASP A 185 -1.84 29.30 14.44
CA ASP A 185 -3.31 29.22 14.41
C ASP A 185 -3.94 30.17 13.36
N GLU A 186 -3.33 31.34 13.11
CA GLU A 186 -3.78 32.26 12.07
C GLU A 186 -3.64 31.68 10.65
N GLU A 187 -2.56 30.94 10.39
CA GLU A 187 -2.34 30.26 9.10
C GLU A 187 -3.29 29.07 8.94
N LYS A 188 -3.50 28.30 10.01
CA LYS A 188 -4.49 27.21 10.03
C LYS A 188 -5.89 27.76 9.73
N ALA A 189 -6.27 28.87 10.36
CA ALA A 189 -7.58 29.50 10.12
C ALA A 189 -7.75 29.93 8.67
N LYS A 190 -6.72 30.53 8.06
CA LYS A 190 -6.74 30.92 6.62
C LYS A 190 -6.88 29.72 5.70
N LEU A 191 -6.22 28.58 6.01
CA LEU A 191 -6.31 27.36 5.21
C LEU A 191 -7.66 26.66 5.36
N LEU A 192 -8.30 26.78 6.52
CA LEU A 192 -9.62 26.23 6.81
C LEU A 192 -10.78 27.14 6.38
N ASP A 193 -10.47 28.37 5.93
CA ASP A 193 -11.49 29.27 5.40
C ASP A 193 -12.12 28.72 4.11
N GLY A 194 -13.44 28.86 3.99
CA GLY A 194 -14.36 28.12 3.12
C GLY A 194 -13.86 27.85 1.69
N ASP A 195 -13.50 28.87 0.92
CA ASP A 195 -13.15 28.70 -0.49
C ASP A 195 -11.83 27.98 -0.72
N PHE A 196 -10.83 28.23 0.12
CA PHE A 196 -9.52 27.61 -0.02
C PHE A 196 -9.55 26.13 0.39
N PHE A 197 -10.23 25.84 1.48
CA PHE A 197 -10.43 24.47 1.97
C PHE A 197 -11.18 23.61 0.95
N LEU A 198 -12.25 24.16 0.35
CA LEU A 198 -13.00 23.46 -0.69
C LEU A 198 -12.15 23.17 -1.94
N LYS A 199 -11.30 24.13 -2.37
CA LYS A 199 -10.37 23.92 -3.48
C LYS A 199 -9.38 22.80 -3.20
N MET A 200 -8.88 22.67 -1.97
CA MET A 200 -7.99 21.57 -1.59
C MET A 200 -8.68 20.20 -1.64
N ILE A 201 -9.93 20.10 -1.18
CA ILE A 201 -10.73 18.87 -1.19
C ILE A 201 -11.03 18.43 -2.63
N ASP A 202 -11.38 19.38 -3.48
CA ASP A 202 -11.80 19.12 -4.86
C ASP A 202 -10.62 19.02 -5.83
N HIS A 203 -9.40 19.31 -5.36
CA HIS A 203 -8.20 19.18 -6.17
C HIS A 203 -8.01 17.72 -6.59
N ARG A 204 -8.12 17.46 -7.90
CA ARG A 204 -7.74 16.16 -8.49
C ARG A 204 -6.21 16.14 -8.60
N SER A 205 -5.56 15.22 -7.92
CA SER A 205 -4.18 14.87 -8.27
C SER A 205 -4.19 14.43 -9.74
N ARG A 206 -3.67 15.27 -10.63
CA ARG A 206 -3.53 14.92 -12.05
C ARG A 206 -2.48 13.83 -12.13
N ALA A 207 -2.90 12.60 -12.40
CA ALA A 207 -2.01 11.61 -12.94
C ALA A 207 -1.37 12.21 -14.21
N PRO A 208 -0.05 12.05 -14.45
CA PRO A 208 0.58 12.54 -15.66
C PRO A 208 -0.17 11.96 -16.86
N ARG A 209 -0.68 12.84 -17.73
CA ARG A 209 -1.31 12.44 -19.00
C ARG A 209 -0.21 11.75 -19.80
N THR A 210 -0.32 10.43 -19.96
CA THR A 210 0.43 9.72 -21.00
C THR A 210 0.05 10.33 -22.33
N GLY A 211 1.04 10.96 -22.99
CA GLY A 211 0.84 11.64 -24.25
C GLY A 211 0.24 10.71 -25.29
N ARG A 212 -0.91 11.07 -25.81
CA ARG A 212 -1.36 10.55 -27.10
C ARG A 212 -0.42 11.12 -28.16
N SER A 213 0.46 10.29 -28.69
CA SER A 213 1.13 10.57 -29.94
C SER A 213 0.10 10.47 -31.06
N SER A 214 -0.39 11.61 -31.50
CA SER A 214 -1.16 11.72 -32.75
C SER A 214 -0.17 11.60 -33.91
N SER A 215 0.04 10.39 -34.41
CA SER A 215 0.61 10.17 -35.73
C SER A 215 -0.47 10.49 -36.79
N GLN A 216 -0.48 11.75 -37.25
CA GLN A 216 -1.14 12.09 -38.49
C GLN A 216 -0.34 11.46 -39.64
N VAL A 217 -0.90 10.41 -40.20
CA VAL A 217 -0.53 9.94 -41.54
C VAL A 217 -1.02 11.00 -42.54
N ARG A 218 -0.08 11.79 -43.11
CA ARG A 218 -0.34 12.54 -44.34
C ARG A 218 -0.22 11.59 -45.51
N THR A 219 -1.34 11.22 -46.07
CA THR A 219 -1.44 10.78 -47.46
C THR A 219 -1.28 12.01 -48.36
N SER A 220 -0.27 12.02 -49.20
CA SER A 220 -0.17 12.88 -50.34
C SER A 220 0.06 12.03 -51.58
N GLN A 221 -0.72 12.32 -52.55
CA GLN A 221 -0.85 11.90 -53.91
C GLN A 221 0.47 11.47 -54.62
#